data_6687e8dda34a3b6a940a8dd9717661ad
#
_entry.id   6687e8dda34a3b6a940a8dd9717661ad
#
_cell.length_a   1.000
_cell.length_b   1.000
_cell.length_c   1.000
_cell.angle_alpha   90.00
_cell.angle_beta   90.00
_cell.angle_gamma   90.00
#
_symmetry.space_group_name_H-M   'P 1'
#
loop_
_entity.id
_entity.type
_entity.pdbx_description
1 polymer ?
#
loop_
_entity_poly.entity_id
_entity_poly.type
_entity_poly.pdbx_seq_one_letter_code
_entity_poly.pdbx_strand_id
1 'polypeptide(L)'
;MMFKNVQIKAYQIGLVFKNRNLIEILKEGNHWIFGNKSVEVHEMKNQFTTTEDLNLLLKNEGLNSMLEVVDVKDGEIVLVQENGIFKEVLNVGQYAFWKGILNREFQKIDLTKVEIPQEISKTVLENIKLKSLVRKFVVPSHYKGLLLIDGKLSQVLESGIYSFWNNESSIEVKIVDPNYEIKSQFGSHENANVLIKSEPLKDFLKIIEVKDGEIILLYENGSLKDVLNVGQYAFWIDIADREFQKVNLMKVEITEDISKTILENVRMRNYVRKFIVSNQYKGLLLIDGKLTKILEAGTYYFWNNEISVEVKAIDMRMQQMEIAGQELLTKDKAMLRINFYVRFQVENIEKALMENKEYDKQLYILMQLALREFVGALTLDELLVKKDSVGKEILENLGNKAEDLGLKASDAGIRDVILTGEMKEIMNQVLIAEKKAQANSIMRREETASTRSLLNTAKLMEENEVLWKLKEMEYMEKIADKIGDITVSGNSNILSQLKEIFAK
;
A
#
# COMPACT_ATOMS: atom_id res chain seq x y z
N MET A 1 -13.36 60.91 91.03
CA MET A 1 -13.02 61.16 89.60
C MET A 1 -11.97 60.17 89.21
N MET A 2 -12.21 59.36 88.14
CA MET A 2 -11.28 58.38 87.64
C MET A 2 -10.33 59.07 86.71
N PHE A 3 -9.01 59.09 86.98
CA PHE A 3 -8.00 59.63 86.10
C PHE A 3 -7.26 58.41 85.45
N LYS A 4 -7.10 58.45 84.11
CA LYS A 4 -6.35 57.45 83.40
C LYS A 4 -5.24 58.15 82.62
N ASN A 5 -3.93 57.78 82.90
CA ASN A 5 -2.83 58.27 82.12
C ASN A 5 -2.64 57.27 80.93
N VAL A 6 -2.65 57.82 79.72
CA VAL A 6 -2.45 57.01 78.48
C VAL A 6 -1.24 57.60 77.75
N GLN A 7 -0.21 56.73 77.52
CA GLN A 7 0.96 57.10 76.76
C GLN A 7 0.79 56.69 75.31
N ILE A 8 0.85 57.61 74.40
CA ILE A 8 0.83 57.41 72.94
C ILE A 8 2.28 57.45 72.44
N LYS A 9 2.81 56.34 71.93
CA LYS A 9 4.19 56.22 71.42
C LYS A 9 4.26 56.78 69.99
N ALA A 10 5.53 56.91 69.51
CA ALA A 10 5.76 57.25 68.09
C ALA A 10 5.05 56.24 67.19
N TYR A 11 4.43 56.75 66.13
CA TYR A 11 3.60 55.98 65.16
C TYR A 11 2.33 55.38 65.80
N GLN A 12 1.85 55.87 66.95
CA GLN A 12 0.57 55.56 67.54
C GLN A 12 -0.38 56.76 67.55
N ILE A 13 -1.64 56.48 67.51
CA ILE A 13 -2.72 57.46 67.66
C ILE A 13 -3.72 56.92 68.70
N GLY A 14 -4.16 57.75 69.59
CA GLY A 14 -5.20 57.45 70.55
C GLY A 14 -6.55 58.11 70.16
N LEU A 15 -7.58 57.34 70.05
CA LEU A 15 -8.94 57.79 69.80
C LEU A 15 -9.71 57.80 71.11
N VAL A 16 -10.25 58.93 71.54
CA VAL A 16 -11.00 59.09 72.79
C VAL A 16 -12.48 59.07 72.48
N PHE A 17 -13.18 58.07 73.04
CA PHE A 17 -14.64 57.93 72.89
C PHE A 17 -15.39 58.25 74.19
N LYS A 18 -16.55 58.91 74.04
CA LYS A 18 -17.55 59.08 75.10
C LYS A 18 -18.90 58.66 74.53
N ASN A 19 -19.55 57.69 75.15
CA ASN A 19 -20.79 57.14 74.68
C ASN A 19 -20.74 56.73 73.20
N ARG A 20 -19.66 56.06 72.83
CA ARG A 20 -19.34 55.60 71.44
C ARG A 20 -19.06 56.68 70.38
N ASN A 21 -19.12 57.97 70.78
CA ASN A 21 -18.79 59.10 69.92
C ASN A 21 -17.32 59.47 70.04
N LEU A 22 -16.61 59.60 68.92
CA LEU A 22 -15.24 60.11 68.90
C LEU A 22 -15.25 61.57 69.27
N ILE A 23 -14.52 61.92 70.36
CA ILE A 23 -14.45 63.29 70.90
C ILE A 23 -13.11 63.91 70.55
N GLU A 24 -12.05 63.18 70.67
CA GLU A 24 -10.67 63.72 70.59
C GLU A 24 -9.71 62.72 70.00
N ILE A 25 -8.70 63.20 69.26
CA ILE A 25 -7.61 62.41 68.70
C ILE A 25 -6.32 62.79 69.41
N LEU A 26 -5.74 61.84 70.09
CA LEU A 26 -4.50 62.04 70.85
C LEU A 26 -3.28 61.70 69.97
N LYS A 27 -2.39 62.66 69.82
CA LYS A 27 -1.10 62.49 69.15
C LYS A 27 -0.06 61.93 70.14
N GLU A 28 1.15 61.68 69.64
CA GLU A 28 2.29 61.22 70.46
C GLU A 28 2.49 62.07 71.70
N GLY A 29 2.62 61.41 72.87
CA GLY A 29 2.78 62.08 74.17
C GLY A 29 2.05 61.33 75.32
N ASN A 30 2.14 61.96 76.55
CA ASN A 30 1.43 61.47 77.69
C ASN A 30 0.15 62.32 77.91
N HIS A 31 -1.01 61.67 77.89
CA HIS A 31 -2.29 62.31 77.99
C HIS A 31 -3.07 61.87 79.23
N TRP A 32 -3.65 62.83 79.94
CA TRP A 32 -4.55 62.59 81.09
C TRP A 32 -6.00 62.60 80.63
N ILE A 33 -6.67 61.51 80.79
CA ILE A 33 -8.11 61.40 80.41
C ILE A 33 -9.01 61.49 81.63
N PHE A 34 -9.96 62.41 81.60
CA PHE A 34 -10.87 62.67 82.71
C PHE A 34 -12.27 62.15 82.43
N GLY A 35 -12.88 61.50 83.45
CA GLY A 35 -14.29 61.09 83.37
C GLY A 35 -14.46 59.68 82.71
N ASN A 36 -15.73 59.36 82.34
CA ASN A 36 -16.10 58.10 81.71
C ASN A 36 -15.80 58.06 80.21
N LYS A 37 -14.55 58.02 79.87
CA LYS A 37 -14.04 57.99 78.46
C LYS A 37 -13.24 56.74 78.26
N SER A 38 -13.38 56.07 77.09
CA SER A 38 -12.51 55.00 76.63
C SER A 38 -11.49 55.51 75.61
N VAL A 39 -10.31 54.95 75.62
CA VAL A 39 -9.25 55.28 74.64
C VAL A 39 -8.82 54.03 73.92
N GLU A 40 -8.91 54.05 72.63
CA GLU A 40 -8.35 53.04 71.74
C GLU A 40 -7.02 53.53 71.16
N VAL A 41 -5.95 52.76 71.25
CA VAL A 41 -4.64 53.11 70.73
C VAL A 41 -4.40 52.27 69.48
N HIS A 42 -4.15 52.94 68.40
CA HIS A 42 -3.94 52.35 67.09
C HIS A 42 -2.52 52.55 66.63
N GLU A 43 -1.90 51.44 66.07
CA GLU A 43 -0.61 51.50 65.40
C GLU A 43 -0.79 52.02 63.97
N MET A 44 -0.19 53.16 63.63
CA MET A 44 -0.37 53.82 62.34
C MET A 44 0.30 53.00 61.20
N LYS A 45 1.16 52.05 61.50
CA LYS A 45 1.74 51.12 60.53
C LYS A 45 0.81 50.04 60.08
N ASN A 46 -0.23 49.71 60.87
CA ASN A 46 -1.19 48.67 60.60
C ASN A 46 -2.45 49.23 59.91
N GLN A 47 -3.27 48.36 59.37
CA GLN A 47 -4.62 48.75 58.93
C GLN A 47 -5.39 49.30 60.11
N PHE A 48 -6.15 50.37 59.89
CA PHE A 48 -7.08 50.87 60.91
C PHE A 48 -8.25 49.92 61.10
N THR A 49 -8.34 49.39 62.30
CA THR A 49 -9.47 48.49 62.70
C THR A 49 -10.14 49.07 63.94
N THR A 50 -11.43 49.07 63.96
CA THR A 50 -12.20 49.59 65.09
C THR A 50 -13.43 48.72 65.39
N THR A 51 -13.93 48.76 66.59
CA THR A 51 -15.19 48.11 66.98
C THR A 51 -16.42 48.95 66.66
N GLU A 52 -16.25 50.22 66.37
CA GLU A 52 -17.32 51.17 66.03
C GLU A 52 -17.53 51.27 64.51
N ASP A 53 -18.62 51.75 64.06
CA ASP A 53 -18.91 51.93 62.61
C ASP A 53 -17.95 52.94 62.01
N LEU A 54 -17.15 52.44 61.01
CA LEU A 54 -16.18 53.23 60.31
C LEU A 54 -16.82 54.50 59.63
N ASN A 55 -18.01 54.36 59.04
CA ASN A 55 -18.68 55.49 58.37
C ASN A 55 -19.07 56.63 59.37
N LEU A 56 -19.36 56.24 60.58
CA LEU A 56 -19.62 57.19 61.64
C LEU A 56 -18.36 57.95 62.08
N LEU A 57 -17.22 57.20 62.17
CA LEU A 57 -15.92 57.74 62.53
C LEU A 57 -15.39 58.72 61.46
N LEU A 58 -15.56 58.36 60.20
CA LEU A 58 -15.17 59.21 59.07
C LEU A 58 -15.88 60.52 58.95
N LYS A 59 -16.98 60.75 59.68
CA LYS A 59 -17.63 62.09 59.83
C LYS A 59 -16.79 63.10 60.60
N ASN A 60 -15.77 62.58 61.37
CA ASN A 60 -14.84 63.46 62.03
C ASN A 60 -13.75 63.86 60.99
N GLU A 61 -13.72 65.13 60.61
CA GLU A 61 -12.81 65.70 59.63
C GLU A 61 -11.31 65.40 59.97
N GLY A 62 -10.96 65.47 61.26
CA GLY A 62 -9.62 65.17 61.69
C GLY A 62 -9.17 63.75 61.42
N LEU A 63 -10.03 62.79 61.72
CA LEU A 63 -9.71 61.35 61.43
C LEU A 63 -9.80 61.09 59.95
N ASN A 64 -10.77 61.63 59.23
CA ASN A 64 -10.89 61.40 57.80
C ASN A 64 -9.71 61.93 56.99
N SER A 65 -9.13 63.06 57.44
CA SER A 65 -7.90 63.58 56.78
C SER A 65 -6.68 62.69 56.96
N MET A 66 -6.64 61.86 58.01
CA MET A 66 -5.55 60.94 58.37
C MET A 66 -5.70 59.53 57.76
N LEU A 67 -6.89 59.19 57.31
CA LEU A 67 -7.19 57.89 56.76
C LEU A 67 -7.39 57.92 55.25
N GLU A 68 -6.90 56.90 54.60
CA GLU A 68 -7.21 56.59 53.20
C GLU A 68 -8.20 55.38 53.21
N VAL A 69 -9.40 55.60 52.67
CA VAL A 69 -10.45 54.62 52.66
C VAL A 69 -10.47 53.89 51.32
N VAL A 70 -10.45 52.57 51.38
CA VAL A 70 -10.50 51.74 50.20
C VAL A 70 -11.77 50.93 50.24
N ASP A 71 -12.67 51.25 49.32
CA ASP A 71 -13.93 50.51 49.11
C ASP A 71 -13.75 49.46 48.03
N VAL A 72 -13.97 48.20 48.39
CA VAL A 72 -13.91 47.05 47.49
C VAL A 72 -15.33 46.54 47.27
N LYS A 73 -15.82 46.69 46.05
CA LYS A 73 -17.18 46.28 45.68
C LYS A 73 -17.24 44.77 45.38
N ASP A 74 -18.47 44.27 45.29
CA ASP A 74 -18.68 42.90 44.85
C ASP A 74 -18.12 42.67 43.44
N GLY A 75 -17.44 41.53 43.21
CA GLY A 75 -16.72 41.25 41.97
C GLY A 75 -15.36 41.95 41.85
N GLU A 76 -14.91 42.72 42.87
CA GLU A 76 -13.59 43.36 42.88
C GLU A 76 -12.69 42.80 43.97
N ILE A 77 -11.36 42.92 43.77
CA ILE A 77 -10.33 42.82 44.79
C ILE A 77 -9.37 43.99 44.70
N VAL A 78 -8.69 44.30 45.79
CA VAL A 78 -7.62 45.31 45.77
C VAL A 78 -6.31 44.68 46.22
N LEU A 79 -5.30 44.80 45.38
CA LEU A 79 -3.94 44.42 45.71
C LEU A 79 -3.27 45.60 46.46
N VAL A 80 -2.78 45.32 47.68
CA VAL A 80 -2.07 46.31 48.50
C VAL A 80 -0.57 46.08 48.33
N GLN A 81 0.11 47.11 47.88
CA GLN A 81 1.58 47.16 47.84
C GLN A 81 2.05 48.13 48.92
N GLU A 82 3.04 47.73 49.67
CA GLU A 82 3.75 48.61 50.65
C GLU A 82 5.20 48.77 50.22
N ASN A 83 5.62 50.00 49.97
CA ASN A 83 6.95 50.33 49.46
C ASN A 83 7.32 49.53 48.21
N GLY A 84 6.38 49.34 47.28
CA GLY A 84 6.57 48.58 46.05
C GLY A 84 6.55 47.04 46.21
N ILE A 85 6.30 46.54 47.43
CA ILE A 85 6.24 45.10 47.71
C ILE A 85 4.77 44.71 47.96
N PHE A 86 4.30 43.63 47.24
CA PHE A 86 2.95 43.09 47.48
C PHE A 86 2.79 42.58 48.90
N LYS A 87 1.77 43.06 49.56
CA LYS A 87 1.51 42.78 51.01
C LYS A 87 0.32 41.86 51.17
N GLU A 88 -0.84 42.26 50.64
CA GLU A 88 -2.10 41.55 50.84
C GLU A 88 -3.15 41.82 49.80
N VAL A 89 -4.23 41.04 49.83
CA VAL A 89 -5.42 41.21 49.01
C VAL A 89 -6.57 41.62 49.90
N LEU A 90 -7.25 42.69 49.53
CA LEU A 90 -8.50 43.09 50.17
C LEU A 90 -9.66 42.50 49.38
N ASN A 91 -10.51 41.75 50.07
CA ASN A 91 -11.76 41.23 49.55
C ASN A 91 -12.88 42.28 49.68
N VAL A 92 -14.10 41.94 49.26
CA VAL A 92 -15.27 42.80 49.37
C VAL A 92 -15.40 43.39 50.79
N GLY A 93 -15.49 44.69 50.87
CA GLY A 93 -15.60 45.42 52.16
C GLY A 93 -14.98 46.82 52.11
N GLN A 94 -15.07 47.49 53.24
CA GLN A 94 -14.50 48.83 53.44
C GLN A 94 -13.30 48.73 54.34
N TYR A 95 -12.19 49.30 53.92
CA TYR A 95 -10.90 49.24 54.63
C TYR A 95 -10.34 50.66 54.81
N ALA A 96 -9.68 50.91 55.87
CA ALA A 96 -9.07 52.21 56.14
C ALA A 96 -7.58 52.04 56.53
N PHE A 97 -6.73 52.88 55.96
CA PHE A 97 -5.29 52.86 56.20
C PHE A 97 -4.78 54.26 56.54
N TRP A 98 -3.77 54.31 57.43
CA TRP A 98 -3.16 55.60 57.79
C TRP A 98 -2.36 56.18 56.65
N LYS A 99 -2.61 57.45 56.33
CA LYS A 99 -1.86 58.24 55.32
C LYS A 99 -0.50 58.66 55.80
N GLY A 100 0.48 58.71 54.95
CA GLY A 100 1.79 59.38 55.15
C GLY A 100 2.78 58.59 56.04
N ILE A 101 2.46 57.38 56.45
CA ILE A 101 3.35 56.50 57.28
C ILE A 101 4.09 55.50 56.42
N LEU A 102 3.36 54.83 55.57
CA LEU A 102 3.91 53.90 54.61
C LEU A 102 3.47 54.32 53.19
N ASN A 103 4.35 54.13 52.21
CA ASN A 103 3.97 54.33 50.81
C ASN A 103 3.12 53.10 50.39
N ARG A 104 1.79 53.27 50.38
CA ARG A 104 0.85 52.24 49.99
C ARG A 104 0.26 52.58 48.63
N GLU A 105 0.20 51.58 47.79
CA GLU A 105 -0.47 51.64 46.50
C GLU A 105 -1.62 50.62 46.48
N PHE A 106 -2.80 51.02 46.01
CA PHE A 106 -4.00 50.23 45.99
C PHE A 106 -4.42 50.02 44.53
N GLN A 107 -4.14 48.79 44.02
CA GLN A 107 -4.51 48.44 42.67
C GLN A 107 -5.85 47.68 42.69
N LYS A 108 -6.91 48.32 42.19
CA LYS A 108 -8.24 47.69 42.03
C LYS A 108 -8.22 46.74 40.83
N ILE A 109 -8.71 45.54 41.03
CA ILE A 109 -8.84 44.48 40.04
C ILE A 109 -10.32 44.05 39.95
N ASP A 110 -10.83 44.06 38.75
CA ASP A 110 -12.15 43.59 38.39
C ASP A 110 -12.09 42.10 38.09
N LEU A 111 -12.64 41.26 38.97
CA LEU A 111 -12.67 39.80 38.82
C LEU A 111 -13.75 39.33 37.85
N THR A 112 -14.69 40.22 37.42
CA THR A 112 -15.66 39.84 36.40
C THR A 112 -15.03 39.62 35.03
N LYS A 113 -13.85 40.21 34.82
CA LYS A 113 -13.01 39.94 33.65
C LYS A 113 -12.24 38.66 33.85
N VAL A 114 -12.06 37.90 32.78
CA VAL A 114 -11.29 36.64 32.81
C VAL A 114 -9.80 36.90 32.78
N GLU A 115 -9.38 37.91 32.02
CA GLU A 115 -7.95 38.19 31.77
C GLU A 115 -7.33 38.94 32.96
N ILE A 116 -6.10 38.53 33.27
CA ILE A 116 -5.27 39.21 34.28
C ILE A 116 -4.52 40.37 33.61
N PRO A 117 -4.61 41.61 34.15
CA PRO A 117 -3.88 42.75 33.61
C PRO A 117 -2.35 42.48 33.58
N GLN A 118 -1.71 42.90 32.50
CA GLN A 118 -0.28 42.65 32.29
C GLN A 118 0.63 43.32 33.33
N GLU A 119 0.11 44.37 33.99
CA GLU A 119 0.82 45.14 35.02
C GLU A 119 1.06 44.31 36.29
N ILE A 120 0.32 43.21 36.48
CA ILE A 120 0.49 42.32 37.63
C ILE A 120 1.65 41.37 37.38
N SER A 121 2.71 41.49 38.13
CA SER A 121 3.91 40.64 37.96
C SER A 121 3.58 39.18 38.27
N LYS A 122 4.27 38.24 37.54
CA LYS A 122 4.15 36.80 37.79
C LYS A 122 4.42 36.41 39.24
N THR A 123 5.35 37.11 39.87
CA THR A 123 5.74 36.91 41.30
C THR A 123 4.55 37.20 42.24
N VAL A 124 3.75 38.22 41.95
CA VAL A 124 2.55 38.55 42.70
C VAL A 124 1.48 37.50 42.51
N LEU A 125 1.28 37.00 41.28
CA LEU A 125 0.30 35.93 40.98
C LEU A 125 0.65 34.58 41.63
N GLU A 126 1.94 34.37 41.93
CA GLU A 126 2.40 33.15 42.62
C GLU A 126 2.28 33.23 44.15
N ASN A 127 1.92 34.38 44.65
CA ASN A 127 1.75 34.53 46.08
C ASN A 127 0.58 33.66 46.59
N ILE A 128 0.79 33.02 47.75
CA ILE A 128 -0.19 32.11 48.38
C ILE A 128 -1.56 32.75 48.58
N LYS A 129 -1.61 34.09 48.79
CA LYS A 129 -2.83 34.85 49.02
C LYS A 129 -3.69 35.00 47.74
N LEU A 130 -3.08 34.91 46.56
CA LEU A 130 -3.75 34.98 45.27
C LEU A 130 -4.01 33.61 44.66
N LYS A 131 -3.35 32.59 45.18
CA LYS A 131 -3.38 31.25 44.58
C LYS A 131 -4.78 30.66 44.38
N SER A 132 -5.72 30.96 45.27
CA SER A 132 -7.10 30.49 45.18
C SER A 132 -7.92 31.30 44.15
N LEU A 133 -7.47 32.50 43.80
CA LEU A 133 -8.12 33.41 42.87
C LEU A 133 -7.59 33.30 41.44
N VAL A 134 -6.58 32.48 41.19
CA VAL A 134 -5.93 32.33 39.90
C VAL A 134 -5.96 30.89 39.44
N ARG A 135 -6.44 30.65 38.23
CA ARG A 135 -6.30 29.36 37.50
C ARG A 135 -5.09 29.46 36.58
N LYS A 136 -4.22 28.44 36.62
CA LYS A 136 -3.06 28.35 35.73
C LYS A 136 -3.24 27.22 34.73
N PHE A 137 -2.93 27.49 33.48
CA PHE A 137 -2.93 26.54 32.40
C PHE A 137 -1.55 26.53 31.74
N VAL A 138 -1.07 25.35 31.38
CA VAL A 138 0.21 25.16 30.72
C VAL A 138 -0.05 24.61 29.32
N VAL A 139 0.38 25.33 28.30
CA VAL A 139 0.41 24.85 26.94
C VAL A 139 1.82 24.36 26.65
N PRO A 140 2.02 23.05 26.47
CA PRO A 140 3.37 22.50 26.26
C PRO A 140 4.02 23.02 24.96
N SER A 141 5.34 22.89 24.87
CA SER A 141 6.06 23.19 23.65
C SER A 141 5.52 22.36 22.48
N HIS A 142 5.44 22.96 21.31
CA HIS A 142 4.89 22.36 20.08
C HIS A 142 3.37 22.10 20.06
N TYR A 143 2.64 22.47 21.12
CA TYR A 143 1.19 22.41 21.17
C TYR A 143 0.56 23.81 21.09
N LYS A 144 -0.69 23.86 20.70
CA LYS A 144 -1.53 25.06 20.77
C LYS A 144 -2.62 24.85 21.83
N GLY A 145 -3.01 25.92 22.48
CA GLY A 145 -4.11 25.93 23.43
C GLY A 145 -5.34 26.63 22.84
N LEU A 146 -6.50 26.02 22.94
CA LEU A 146 -7.75 26.66 22.59
C LEU A 146 -8.42 27.13 23.88
N LEU A 147 -8.45 28.43 24.12
CA LEU A 147 -9.09 29.01 25.28
C LEU A 147 -10.61 29.10 25.03
N LEU A 148 -11.35 28.32 25.79
CA LEU A 148 -12.83 28.42 25.82
C LEU A 148 -13.28 29.14 27.07
N ILE A 149 -14.13 30.12 26.89
CA ILE A 149 -14.82 30.85 27.97
C ILE A 149 -16.31 30.60 27.79
N ASP A 150 -16.94 30.02 28.81
CA ASP A 150 -18.36 29.62 28.79
C ASP A 150 -18.71 28.77 27.54
N GLY A 151 -17.80 27.85 27.18
CA GLY A 151 -17.93 26.95 26.05
C GLY A 151 -17.70 27.59 24.68
N LYS A 152 -17.41 28.88 24.61
CA LYS A 152 -17.10 29.57 23.35
C LYS A 152 -15.58 29.77 23.21
N LEU A 153 -15.05 29.55 22.01
CA LEU A 153 -13.66 29.83 21.73
C LEU A 153 -13.39 31.33 21.78
N SER A 154 -12.49 31.75 22.66
CA SER A 154 -12.07 33.12 22.82
C SER A 154 -10.81 33.45 22.03
N GLN A 155 -9.77 32.61 22.19
CA GLN A 155 -8.48 32.82 21.50
C GLN A 155 -7.68 31.55 21.39
N VAL A 156 -6.66 31.61 20.52
CA VAL A 156 -5.62 30.57 20.37
C VAL A 156 -4.42 30.97 21.19
N LEU A 157 -3.96 30.07 22.05
CA LEU A 157 -2.78 30.29 22.91
C LEU A 157 -1.57 29.55 22.32
N GLU A 158 -0.45 30.23 22.25
CA GLU A 158 0.83 29.63 21.95
C GLU A 158 1.37 28.80 23.12
N SER A 159 2.50 28.12 22.93
CA SER A 159 3.15 27.43 24.03
C SER A 159 3.55 28.40 25.14
N GLY A 160 3.20 28.08 26.39
CA GLY A 160 3.48 28.94 27.52
C GLY A 160 2.63 28.64 28.75
N ILE A 161 2.77 29.50 29.77
CA ILE A 161 1.98 29.45 30.99
C ILE A 161 1.05 30.65 30.99
N TYR A 162 -0.23 30.37 31.10
CA TYR A 162 -1.30 31.35 31.12
C TYR A 162 -2.02 31.33 32.46
N SER A 163 -2.37 32.51 32.96
CA SER A 163 -3.07 32.66 34.22
C SER A 163 -4.33 33.49 33.98
N PHE A 164 -5.44 33.05 34.55
CA PHE A 164 -6.73 33.69 34.44
C PHE A 164 -7.35 33.83 35.83
N TRP A 165 -8.22 34.81 36.04
CA TRP A 165 -8.97 34.92 37.28
C TRP A 165 -9.92 33.74 37.45
N ASN A 166 -10.00 33.21 38.67
CA ASN A 166 -10.97 32.17 39.03
C ASN A 166 -12.29 32.81 39.43
N ASN A 167 -13.05 33.19 38.42
CA ASN A 167 -14.39 33.78 38.55
C ASN A 167 -15.48 32.74 38.26
N GLU A 168 -16.73 33.21 38.08
CA GLU A 168 -17.88 32.37 37.77
C GLU A 168 -17.85 31.81 36.34
N SER A 169 -17.06 32.42 35.43
CA SER A 169 -16.94 31.94 34.07
C SER A 169 -16.25 30.59 34.01
N SER A 170 -16.78 29.69 33.17
CA SER A 170 -16.15 28.39 32.87
C SER A 170 -15.00 28.62 31.94
N ILE A 171 -13.77 28.45 32.45
CA ILE A 171 -12.55 28.58 31.67
C ILE A 171 -11.96 27.16 31.42
N GLU A 172 -11.81 26.81 30.15
CA GLU A 172 -11.20 25.57 29.71
C GLU A 172 -10.10 25.87 28.66
N VAL A 173 -8.96 25.21 28.77
CA VAL A 173 -7.93 25.26 27.73
C VAL A 173 -7.77 23.86 27.16
N LYS A 174 -8.20 23.67 25.92
CA LYS A 174 -8.01 22.42 25.18
C LYS A 174 -6.67 22.45 24.49
N ILE A 175 -5.82 21.48 24.81
CA ILE A 175 -4.50 21.32 24.18
C ILE A 175 -4.69 20.54 22.88
N VAL A 176 -4.21 21.08 21.78
CA VAL A 176 -4.26 20.46 20.45
C VAL A 176 -2.85 20.35 19.87
N ASP A 177 -2.59 19.22 19.23
CA ASP A 177 -1.36 19.02 18.48
C ASP A 177 -1.51 19.57 17.06
N PRO A 178 -0.75 20.60 16.68
CA PRO A 178 -0.91 21.24 15.38
C PRO A 178 -0.37 20.39 14.22
N ASN A 179 0.32 19.29 14.50
CA ASN A 179 0.78 18.36 13.47
C ASN A 179 -0.35 17.49 12.90
N TYR A 180 -1.45 17.37 13.61
CA TYR A 180 -2.59 16.57 13.19
C TYR A 180 -3.78 17.44 12.73
N GLU A 181 -4.68 16.81 12.01
CA GLU A 181 -5.94 17.42 11.63
C GLU A 181 -6.75 17.78 12.90
N ILE A 182 -7.28 19.00 12.93
CA ILE A 182 -7.85 19.54 14.18
C ILE A 182 -9.12 18.80 14.60
N LYS A 183 -10.00 18.42 13.68
CA LYS A 183 -11.26 17.73 14.00
C LYS A 183 -11.04 16.36 14.63
N SER A 184 -9.99 15.66 14.21
CA SER A 184 -9.66 14.34 14.74
C SER A 184 -9.34 14.35 16.24
N GLN A 185 -9.03 15.53 16.78
CA GLN A 185 -8.67 15.73 18.18
C GLN A 185 -9.88 16.08 19.07
N PHE A 186 -11.06 16.25 18.46
CA PHE A 186 -12.30 16.52 19.19
C PHE A 186 -13.26 15.33 19.13
N GLY A 187 -13.77 14.92 20.30
CA GLY A 187 -14.57 13.71 20.44
C GLY A 187 -15.98 13.73 19.83
N SER A 188 -16.47 14.88 19.37
CA SER A 188 -17.75 14.99 18.67
C SER A 188 -17.64 15.91 17.45
N HIS A 189 -18.08 15.40 16.29
CA HIS A 189 -18.00 16.12 15.01
C HIS A 189 -18.75 17.44 14.96
N GLU A 190 -19.85 17.57 15.70
CA GLU A 190 -20.66 18.81 15.70
C GLU A 190 -19.92 19.99 16.33
N ASN A 191 -19.29 19.79 17.48
CA ASN A 191 -18.52 20.84 18.14
C ASN A 191 -17.28 21.25 17.35
N ALA A 192 -16.64 20.31 16.68
CA ALA A 192 -15.48 20.60 15.85
C ALA A 192 -15.80 21.50 14.66
N ASN A 193 -16.93 21.28 13.99
CA ASN A 193 -17.37 22.11 12.85
C ASN A 193 -17.70 23.55 13.26
N VAL A 194 -18.23 23.75 14.45
CA VAL A 194 -18.52 25.08 15.01
C VAL A 194 -17.22 25.79 15.36
N LEU A 195 -16.30 25.08 16.01
CA LEU A 195 -15.00 25.63 16.42
C LEU A 195 -14.16 26.09 15.23
N ILE A 196 -14.10 25.31 14.15
CA ILE A 196 -13.31 25.64 12.96
C ILE A 196 -13.82 26.90 12.25
N LYS A 197 -15.12 27.17 12.31
CA LYS A 197 -15.75 28.34 11.72
C LYS A 197 -15.66 29.59 12.63
N SER A 198 -15.16 29.47 13.84
CA SER A 198 -15.01 30.58 14.76
C SER A 198 -13.91 31.54 14.29
N GLU A 199 -14.20 32.85 14.41
CA GLU A 199 -13.25 33.91 14.01
C GLU A 199 -11.84 33.72 14.57
N PRO A 200 -11.62 33.31 15.85
CA PRO A 200 -10.29 33.14 16.40
C PRO A 200 -9.44 32.05 15.73
N LEU A 201 -10.07 31.08 15.03
CA LEU A 201 -9.33 29.97 14.36
C LEU A 201 -9.16 30.19 12.85
N LYS A 202 -9.97 31.04 12.25
CA LYS A 202 -10.05 31.23 10.80
C LYS A 202 -8.69 31.55 10.17
N ASP A 203 -7.91 32.40 10.81
CA ASP A 203 -6.61 32.84 10.31
C ASP A 203 -5.47 31.82 10.54
N PHE A 204 -5.72 30.83 11.38
CA PHE A 204 -4.74 29.79 11.73
C PHE A 204 -4.96 28.48 10.98
N LEU A 205 -6.09 28.32 10.29
CA LEU A 205 -6.48 27.05 9.67
C LEU A 205 -6.66 27.15 8.17
N LYS A 206 -6.11 26.17 7.46
CA LYS A 206 -6.43 25.87 6.08
C LYS A 206 -7.55 24.83 6.05
N ILE A 207 -8.72 25.24 5.58
CA ILE A 207 -9.88 24.36 5.44
C ILE A 207 -9.82 23.70 4.07
N ILE A 208 -9.93 22.36 4.05
CA ILE A 208 -9.90 21.53 2.87
C ILE A 208 -11.24 20.79 2.77
N GLU A 209 -11.93 20.96 1.66
CA GLU A 209 -13.17 20.27 1.36
C GLU A 209 -12.95 19.25 0.25
N VAL A 210 -13.25 17.98 0.54
CA VAL A 210 -13.20 16.86 -0.40
C VAL A 210 -14.63 16.48 -0.75
N LYS A 211 -14.98 16.63 -2.01
CA LYS A 211 -16.32 16.34 -2.53
C LYS A 211 -16.45 14.86 -2.89
N ASP A 212 -17.69 14.42 -3.10
CA ASP A 212 -17.98 13.08 -3.58
C ASP A 212 -17.29 12.81 -4.94
N GLY A 213 -16.75 11.61 -5.10
CA GLY A 213 -15.96 11.23 -6.27
C GLY A 213 -14.54 11.83 -6.32
N GLU A 214 -14.08 12.46 -5.25
CA GLU A 214 -12.74 13.04 -5.15
C GLU A 214 -11.99 12.49 -3.94
N ILE A 215 -10.66 12.50 -4.02
CA ILE A 215 -9.76 12.35 -2.88
C ILE A 215 -8.71 13.46 -2.93
N ILE A 216 -8.08 13.71 -1.80
CA ILE A 216 -6.94 14.61 -1.74
C ILE A 216 -5.73 13.84 -1.18
N LEU A 217 -4.64 13.87 -1.92
CA LEU A 217 -3.36 13.38 -1.45
C LEU A 217 -2.70 14.46 -0.60
N LEU A 218 -2.49 14.16 0.67
CA LEU A 218 -1.79 15.04 1.60
C LEU A 218 -0.31 14.67 1.61
N TYR A 219 0.51 15.60 1.13
CA TYR A 219 1.96 15.50 1.26
C TYR A 219 2.44 16.34 2.43
N GLU A 220 3.41 15.84 3.14
CA GLU A 220 4.11 16.56 4.21
C GLU A 220 5.61 16.42 3.97
N ASN A 221 6.29 17.53 3.82
CA ASN A 221 7.73 17.56 3.47
C ASN A 221 8.04 16.70 2.23
N GLY A 222 7.23 16.79 1.19
CA GLY A 222 7.39 16.06 -0.07
C GLY A 222 7.03 14.58 -0.03
N SER A 223 6.58 14.03 1.10
CA SER A 223 6.20 12.62 1.25
C SER A 223 4.70 12.47 1.43
N LEU A 224 4.09 11.43 0.83
CA LEU A 224 2.66 11.12 1.02
C LEU A 224 2.39 10.75 2.49
N LYS A 225 1.71 11.64 3.17
CA LYS A 225 1.32 11.49 4.59
C LYS A 225 0.00 10.74 4.74
N ASP A 226 -1.02 11.16 3.96
CA ASP A 226 -2.35 10.57 4.06
C ASP A 226 -3.16 10.78 2.78
N VAL A 227 -4.29 10.08 2.69
CA VAL A 227 -5.30 10.23 1.63
C VAL A 227 -6.61 10.64 2.28
N LEU A 228 -7.05 11.85 1.99
CA LEU A 228 -8.27 12.41 2.54
C LEU A 228 -9.48 12.02 1.70
N ASN A 229 -10.45 11.39 2.34
CA ASN A 229 -11.73 11.00 1.75
C ASN A 229 -12.73 12.15 1.76
N VAL A 230 -13.94 11.89 1.28
CA VAL A 230 -15.06 12.83 1.31
C VAL A 230 -15.26 13.40 2.72
N GLY A 231 -15.26 14.73 2.81
CA GLY A 231 -15.41 15.42 4.07
C GLY A 231 -14.74 16.79 4.10
N GLN A 232 -14.81 17.42 5.26
CA GLN A 232 -14.16 18.70 5.50
C GLN A 232 -13.08 18.50 6.56
N TYR A 233 -11.88 18.94 6.25
CA TYR A 233 -10.67 18.84 7.06
C TYR A 233 -10.12 20.22 7.36
N ALA A 234 -9.45 20.37 8.49
CA ALA A 234 -8.83 21.63 8.87
C ALA A 234 -7.44 21.39 9.43
N PHE A 235 -6.46 22.01 8.80
CA PHE A 235 -5.04 21.88 9.16
C PHE A 235 -4.47 23.22 9.56
N TRP A 236 -3.58 23.24 10.54
CA TRP A 236 -2.86 24.43 10.93
C TRP A 236 -1.95 24.92 9.78
N ILE A 237 -1.98 26.23 9.54
CA ILE A 237 -1.07 26.91 8.63
C ILE A 237 0.30 27.02 9.33
N ASP A 238 1.39 27.05 8.58
CA ASP A 238 2.77 27.34 9.03
C ASP A 238 3.41 26.36 10.03
N ILE A 239 2.86 25.14 10.19
CA ILE A 239 3.47 24.13 11.08
C ILE A 239 4.35 23.15 10.32
N ALA A 240 3.92 22.74 9.13
CA ALA A 240 4.66 21.85 8.25
C ALA A 240 4.41 22.27 6.80
N ASP A 241 5.38 21.96 5.94
CA ASP A 241 5.20 22.13 4.50
C ASP A 241 4.21 21.06 3.99
N ARG A 242 2.95 21.48 3.82
CA ARG A 242 1.85 20.62 3.41
C ARG A 242 1.34 21.01 2.04
N GLU A 243 1.38 20.05 1.15
CA GLU A 243 0.76 20.15 -0.17
C GLU A 243 -0.49 19.26 -0.24
N PHE A 244 -1.50 19.76 -0.93
CA PHE A 244 -2.78 19.09 -1.11
C PHE A 244 -3.05 18.91 -2.60
N GLN A 245 -2.88 17.69 -3.10
CA GLN A 245 -3.14 17.37 -4.50
C GLN A 245 -4.52 16.75 -4.63
N LYS A 246 -5.41 17.48 -5.29
CA LYS A 246 -6.78 17.02 -5.56
C LYS A 246 -6.78 16.03 -6.72
N VAL A 247 -7.47 14.93 -6.55
CA VAL A 247 -7.59 13.83 -7.50
C VAL A 247 -9.06 13.52 -7.73
N ASN A 248 -9.44 13.37 -8.99
CA ASN A 248 -10.80 13.01 -9.40
C ASN A 248 -10.88 11.52 -9.70
N LEU A 249 -11.59 10.77 -8.85
CA LEU A 249 -11.79 9.33 -9.01
C LEU A 249 -12.87 8.95 -10.03
N MET A 250 -13.66 9.91 -10.53
CA MET A 250 -14.70 9.60 -11.54
C MET A 250 -14.10 9.23 -12.91
N LYS A 251 -12.86 9.58 -13.15
CA LYS A 251 -12.13 9.15 -14.34
C LYS A 251 -11.59 7.74 -14.13
N VAL A 252 -11.39 7.00 -15.21
CA VAL A 252 -10.77 5.67 -15.16
C VAL A 252 -9.25 5.79 -15.20
N GLU A 253 -8.73 6.60 -16.13
CA GLU A 253 -7.30 6.77 -16.31
C GLU A 253 -6.73 7.77 -15.30
N ILE A 254 -5.55 7.47 -14.79
CA ILE A 254 -4.78 8.36 -13.94
C ILE A 254 -4.12 9.39 -14.86
N THR A 255 -4.65 10.60 -14.85
CA THR A 255 -4.17 11.73 -15.69
C THR A 255 -3.28 12.68 -14.92
N GLU A 256 -3.28 12.57 -13.59
CA GLU A 256 -2.49 13.37 -12.67
C GLU A 256 -1.03 12.90 -12.67
N ASP A 257 -0.11 13.85 -12.48
CA ASP A 257 1.32 13.52 -12.32
C ASP A 257 1.58 12.92 -10.93
N ILE A 258 1.30 11.63 -10.80
CA ILE A 258 1.50 10.87 -9.58
C ILE A 258 2.54 9.79 -9.85
N SER A 259 3.62 9.80 -9.08
CA SER A 259 4.69 8.81 -9.25
C SER A 259 4.20 7.39 -8.95
N LYS A 260 4.81 6.40 -9.64
CA LYS A 260 4.51 4.97 -9.41
C LYS A 260 4.68 4.57 -7.95
N THR A 261 5.68 5.14 -7.27
CA THR A 261 5.93 4.89 -5.86
C THR A 261 4.75 5.29 -4.99
N ILE A 262 4.08 6.39 -5.31
CA ILE A 262 2.89 6.85 -4.60
C ILE A 262 1.70 5.94 -4.91
N LEU A 263 1.49 5.58 -6.18
CA LEU A 263 0.40 4.67 -6.59
C LEU A 263 0.50 3.29 -5.93
N GLU A 264 1.72 2.83 -5.63
CA GLU A 264 1.98 1.57 -4.93
C GLU A 264 2.01 1.70 -3.40
N ASN A 265 1.86 2.89 -2.85
CA ASN A 265 1.80 3.10 -1.42
C ASN A 265 0.59 2.36 -0.80
N VAL A 266 0.78 1.84 0.40
CA VAL A 266 -0.29 1.12 1.14
C VAL A 266 -1.56 1.95 1.28
N ARG A 267 -1.43 3.28 1.46
CA ARG A 267 -2.57 4.21 1.57
C ARG A 267 -3.38 4.34 0.29
N MET A 268 -2.75 4.10 -0.88
CA MET A 268 -3.39 4.18 -2.19
C MET A 268 -4.06 2.88 -2.63
N ARG A 269 -3.83 1.77 -1.92
CA ARG A 269 -4.28 0.43 -2.31
C ARG A 269 -5.78 0.32 -2.61
N ASN A 270 -6.60 1.03 -1.87
CA ASN A 270 -8.05 0.99 -2.05
C ASN A 270 -8.55 1.87 -3.22
N TYR A 271 -7.71 2.78 -3.69
CA TYR A 271 -8.07 3.76 -4.72
C TYR A 271 -7.50 3.43 -6.09
N VAL A 272 -6.57 2.47 -6.19
CA VAL A 272 -5.85 2.15 -7.42
C VAL A 272 -5.97 0.67 -7.75
N ARG A 273 -6.35 0.37 -8.98
CA ARG A 273 -6.26 -0.97 -9.60
C ARG A 273 -4.95 -1.07 -10.36
N LYS A 274 -4.20 -2.12 -10.12
CA LYS A 274 -2.93 -2.41 -10.81
C LYS A 274 -3.08 -3.62 -11.70
N PHE A 275 -2.71 -3.49 -12.97
CA PHE A 275 -2.64 -4.58 -13.93
C PHE A 275 -1.22 -4.71 -14.46
N ILE A 276 -0.76 -5.95 -14.58
CA ILE A 276 0.58 -6.27 -15.08
C ILE A 276 0.43 -7.10 -16.34
N VAL A 277 0.95 -6.59 -17.45
CA VAL A 277 1.07 -7.32 -18.72
C VAL A 277 2.54 -7.72 -18.87
N SER A 278 2.82 -9.04 -18.83
CA SER A 278 4.18 -9.58 -18.97
C SER A 278 4.72 -9.41 -20.39
N ASN A 279 6.04 -9.46 -20.56
CA ASN A 279 6.72 -9.20 -21.84
C ASN A 279 6.22 -10.05 -23.02
N GLN A 280 5.76 -11.27 -22.75
CA GLN A 280 5.28 -12.17 -23.79
C GLN A 280 3.77 -12.06 -24.04
N TYR A 281 3.10 -11.16 -23.29
CA TYR A 281 1.65 -11.00 -23.33
C TYR A 281 1.29 -9.63 -23.88
N LYS A 282 0.12 -9.57 -24.50
CA LYS A 282 -0.61 -8.33 -24.77
C LYS A 282 -1.92 -8.35 -23.99
N GLY A 283 -2.37 -7.17 -23.58
CA GLY A 283 -3.61 -7.02 -22.81
C GLY A 283 -4.68 -6.31 -23.63
N LEU A 284 -5.91 -6.81 -23.63
CA LEU A 284 -7.09 -6.08 -24.08
C LEU A 284 -7.68 -5.33 -22.89
N LEU A 285 -7.65 -4.01 -22.92
CA LEU A 285 -8.29 -3.16 -21.92
C LEU A 285 -9.76 -3.00 -22.26
N LEU A 286 -10.61 -3.52 -21.38
CA LEU A 286 -12.06 -3.33 -21.45
C LEU A 286 -12.51 -2.38 -20.33
N ILE A 287 -13.26 -1.35 -20.72
CA ILE A 287 -13.89 -0.41 -19.78
C ILE A 287 -15.39 -0.55 -19.98
N ASP A 288 -16.11 -0.91 -18.90
CA ASP A 288 -17.54 -1.27 -18.93
C ASP A 288 -17.87 -2.29 -20.03
N GLY A 289 -16.98 -3.29 -20.17
CA GLY A 289 -17.13 -4.34 -21.16
C GLY A 289 -16.83 -3.94 -22.61
N LYS A 290 -16.49 -2.68 -22.87
CA LYS A 290 -16.11 -2.20 -24.19
C LYS A 290 -14.61 -2.20 -24.36
N LEU A 291 -14.13 -2.71 -25.50
CA LEU A 291 -12.72 -2.63 -25.87
C LEU A 291 -12.31 -1.15 -26.06
N THR A 292 -11.30 -0.74 -25.33
CA THR A 292 -10.79 0.63 -25.37
C THR A 292 -9.44 0.70 -26.07
N LYS A 293 -8.50 -0.14 -25.68
CA LYS A 293 -7.16 -0.21 -26.28
C LYS A 293 -6.45 -1.53 -26.01
N ILE A 294 -5.43 -1.81 -26.81
CA ILE A 294 -4.48 -2.90 -26.58
C ILE A 294 -3.32 -2.36 -25.75
N LEU A 295 -2.99 -3.08 -24.69
CA LEU A 295 -1.89 -2.77 -23.79
C LEU A 295 -0.66 -3.63 -24.16
N GLU A 296 0.46 -2.99 -24.37
CA GLU A 296 1.75 -3.64 -24.50
C GLU A 296 2.27 -4.11 -23.13
N ALA A 297 3.42 -4.81 -23.12
CA ALA A 297 4.04 -5.23 -21.87
C ALA A 297 4.33 -4.04 -20.96
N GLY A 298 3.91 -4.13 -19.70
CA GLY A 298 4.06 -3.04 -18.74
C GLY A 298 3.17 -3.16 -17.51
N THR A 299 3.28 -2.17 -16.64
CA THR A 299 2.40 -2.03 -15.48
C THR A 299 1.50 -0.83 -15.69
N TYR A 300 0.23 -1.03 -15.51
CA TYR A 300 -0.83 -0.04 -15.74
C TYR A 300 -1.61 0.18 -14.46
N TYR A 301 -1.97 1.43 -14.22
CA TYR A 301 -2.71 1.85 -13.05
C TYR A 301 -3.97 2.59 -13.48
N PHE A 302 -5.08 2.27 -12.82
CA PHE A 302 -6.38 2.89 -13.05
C PHE A 302 -7.02 3.22 -11.71
N TRP A 303 -7.86 4.26 -11.67
CA TRP A 303 -8.63 4.55 -10.46
C TRP A 303 -9.62 3.44 -10.16
N ASN A 304 -9.74 3.10 -8.89
CA ASN A 304 -10.72 2.14 -8.40
C ASN A 304 -12.04 2.84 -8.08
N ASN A 305 -12.91 2.92 -9.08
CA ASN A 305 -14.23 3.54 -9.01
C ASN A 305 -15.31 2.53 -9.42
N GLU A 306 -16.55 2.99 -9.62
CA GLU A 306 -17.68 2.15 -10.02
C GLU A 306 -17.56 1.61 -11.46
N ILE A 307 -16.74 2.24 -12.29
CA ILE A 307 -16.52 1.84 -13.67
C ILE A 307 -15.72 0.53 -13.70
N SER A 308 -16.22 -0.46 -14.41
CA SER A 308 -15.55 -1.76 -14.53
C SER A 308 -14.33 -1.65 -15.43
N VAL A 309 -13.18 -2.10 -14.94
CA VAL A 309 -11.93 -2.20 -15.71
C VAL A 309 -11.45 -3.63 -15.68
N GLU A 310 -11.31 -4.24 -16.85
CA GLU A 310 -10.81 -5.60 -17.05
C GLU A 310 -9.66 -5.59 -18.05
N VAL A 311 -8.62 -6.37 -17.79
CA VAL A 311 -7.53 -6.60 -18.73
C VAL A 311 -7.44 -8.09 -19.03
N LYS A 312 -7.78 -8.46 -20.28
CA LYS A 312 -7.64 -9.84 -20.77
C LYS A 312 -6.27 -9.98 -21.42
N ALA A 313 -5.37 -10.70 -20.75
CA ALA A 313 -4.04 -10.95 -21.26
C ALA A 313 -4.00 -12.21 -22.13
N ILE A 314 -3.28 -12.13 -23.26
CA ILE A 314 -3.07 -13.25 -24.17
C ILE A 314 -1.59 -13.45 -24.44
N ASP A 315 -1.15 -14.71 -24.47
CA ASP A 315 0.22 -15.08 -24.78
C ASP A 315 0.47 -14.98 -26.29
N MET A 316 1.44 -14.16 -26.66
CA MET A 316 1.83 -13.91 -28.05
C MET A 316 2.88 -14.86 -28.59
N ARG A 317 3.39 -15.73 -27.75
CA ARG A 317 4.41 -16.72 -28.16
C ARG A 317 3.80 -17.81 -29.03
N MET A 318 4.68 -18.53 -29.74
CA MET A 318 4.33 -19.75 -30.43
C MET A 318 3.87 -20.80 -29.40
N GLN A 319 2.67 -21.31 -29.61
CA GLN A 319 2.04 -22.35 -28.79
C GLN A 319 1.93 -23.63 -29.58
N GLN A 320 1.89 -24.76 -28.90
CA GLN A 320 1.68 -26.07 -29.50
C GLN A 320 0.43 -26.69 -28.93
N MET A 321 -0.42 -27.19 -29.82
CA MET A 321 -1.63 -27.94 -29.47
C MET A 321 -1.50 -29.35 -29.98
N GLU A 322 -1.81 -30.34 -29.15
CA GLU A 322 -1.82 -31.74 -29.52
C GLU A 322 -3.27 -32.22 -29.70
N ILE A 323 -3.53 -32.83 -30.84
CA ILE A 323 -4.77 -33.52 -31.15
C ILE A 323 -4.49 -35.03 -31.02
N ALA A 324 -4.67 -35.56 -29.82
CA ALA A 324 -4.28 -36.91 -29.48
C ALA A 324 -5.45 -37.92 -29.72
N GLY A 325 -5.06 -39.15 -30.08
CA GLY A 325 -5.91 -40.31 -30.03
C GLY A 325 -7.10 -40.31 -30.99
N GLN A 326 -6.98 -39.63 -32.15
CA GLN A 326 -8.08 -39.63 -33.13
C GLN A 326 -8.19 -40.97 -33.84
N GLU A 327 -9.28 -41.68 -33.62
CA GLU A 327 -9.62 -42.93 -34.36
C GLU A 327 -10.24 -42.54 -35.70
N LEU A 328 -9.58 -42.92 -36.75
CA LEU A 328 -9.92 -42.55 -38.13
C LEU A 328 -9.93 -43.77 -39.04
N LEU A 329 -10.73 -43.70 -40.09
CA LEU A 329 -10.78 -44.69 -41.16
C LEU A 329 -10.18 -44.08 -42.41
N THR A 330 -9.28 -44.81 -43.01
CA THR A 330 -8.71 -44.50 -44.34
C THR A 330 -9.75 -44.80 -45.45
N LYS A 331 -9.45 -44.39 -46.67
CA LYS A 331 -10.27 -44.63 -47.84
C LYS A 331 -10.54 -46.16 -48.06
N ASP A 332 -9.54 -46.98 -47.80
CA ASP A 332 -9.58 -48.44 -47.85
C ASP A 332 -10.13 -49.10 -46.56
N LYS A 333 -10.73 -48.29 -45.68
CA LYS A 333 -11.39 -48.71 -44.43
C LYS A 333 -10.44 -49.28 -43.39
N ALA A 334 -9.14 -49.02 -43.45
CA ALA A 334 -8.21 -49.39 -42.40
C ALA A 334 -8.46 -48.44 -41.18
N MET A 335 -8.65 -49.04 -40.01
CA MET A 335 -8.81 -48.32 -38.75
C MET A 335 -7.44 -48.01 -38.14
N LEU A 336 -7.22 -46.76 -37.84
CA LEU A 336 -5.97 -46.33 -37.24
C LEU A 336 -6.23 -45.16 -36.21
N ARG A 337 -5.28 -44.99 -35.33
CA ARG A 337 -5.30 -43.88 -34.37
C ARG A 337 -4.08 -42.95 -34.70
N ILE A 338 -4.38 -41.65 -34.86
CA ILE A 338 -3.38 -40.64 -35.16
C ILE A 338 -3.24 -39.68 -34.02
N ASN A 339 -1.99 -39.33 -33.65
CA ASN A 339 -1.62 -38.20 -32.86
C ASN A 339 -1.08 -37.13 -33.80
N PHE A 340 -1.69 -35.94 -33.76
CA PHE A 340 -1.35 -34.84 -34.61
C PHE A 340 -1.04 -33.61 -33.76
N TYR A 341 -0.14 -32.74 -34.19
CA TYR A 341 0.17 -31.49 -33.53
C TYR A 341 0.05 -30.32 -34.49
N VAL A 342 -0.24 -29.14 -33.92
CA VAL A 342 -0.18 -27.87 -34.62
C VAL A 342 0.53 -26.84 -33.77
N ARG A 343 1.40 -26.05 -34.39
CA ARG A 343 2.01 -24.88 -33.78
C ARG A 343 1.38 -23.63 -34.33
N PHE A 344 0.93 -22.78 -33.43
CA PHE A 344 0.22 -21.55 -33.77
C PHE A 344 0.64 -20.42 -32.84
N GLN A 345 0.42 -19.21 -33.28
CA GLN A 345 0.54 -18.00 -32.49
C GLN A 345 -0.69 -17.11 -32.72
N VAL A 346 -1.02 -16.26 -31.74
CA VAL A 346 -2.05 -15.27 -31.92
C VAL A 346 -1.47 -14.10 -32.74
N GLU A 347 -2.11 -13.77 -33.85
CA GLU A 347 -1.71 -12.66 -34.71
C GLU A 347 -2.66 -11.47 -34.54
N ASN A 348 -3.96 -11.73 -34.46
CA ASN A 348 -4.97 -10.73 -34.22
C ASN A 348 -5.71 -11.00 -32.91
N ILE A 349 -5.41 -10.17 -31.88
CA ILE A 349 -5.93 -10.33 -30.54
C ILE A 349 -7.43 -10.05 -30.45
N GLU A 350 -7.91 -9.06 -31.22
CA GLU A 350 -9.33 -8.67 -31.23
C GLU A 350 -10.18 -9.82 -31.76
N LYS A 351 -9.80 -10.41 -32.89
CA LYS A 351 -10.47 -11.59 -33.43
C LYS A 351 -10.44 -12.74 -32.45
N ALA A 352 -9.29 -13.03 -31.86
CA ALA A 352 -9.13 -14.16 -30.97
C ALA A 352 -9.93 -14.07 -29.66
N LEU A 353 -10.06 -12.87 -29.08
CA LEU A 353 -10.70 -12.70 -27.76
C LEU A 353 -12.08 -12.06 -27.78
N MET A 354 -12.41 -11.31 -28.82
CA MET A 354 -13.68 -10.57 -28.90
C MET A 354 -14.67 -11.18 -29.87
N GLU A 355 -14.20 -11.64 -31.04
CA GLU A 355 -15.05 -12.24 -32.07
C GLU A 355 -15.24 -13.74 -31.84
N ASN A 356 -14.24 -14.39 -31.26
CA ASN A 356 -14.25 -15.84 -31.03
C ASN A 356 -14.24 -16.18 -29.55
N LYS A 357 -15.17 -17.04 -29.16
CA LYS A 357 -15.16 -17.64 -27.83
C LYS A 357 -14.27 -18.88 -27.84
N GLU A 358 -13.26 -18.92 -26.95
CA GLU A 358 -12.38 -20.08 -26.79
C GLU A 358 -11.71 -20.50 -28.13
N TYR A 359 -10.96 -19.58 -28.73
CA TYR A 359 -10.29 -19.80 -30.03
C TYR A 359 -9.45 -21.07 -30.09
N ASP A 360 -8.87 -21.48 -28.96
CA ASP A 360 -8.10 -22.70 -28.79
C ASP A 360 -8.94 -23.96 -29.02
N LYS A 361 -10.12 -24.02 -28.47
CA LYS A 361 -11.06 -25.13 -28.70
C LYS A 361 -11.59 -25.15 -30.12
N GLN A 362 -11.83 -23.98 -30.70
CA GLN A 362 -12.26 -23.90 -32.10
C GLN A 362 -11.16 -24.37 -33.04
N LEU A 363 -9.91 -23.97 -32.79
CA LEU A 363 -8.76 -24.48 -33.53
C LEU A 363 -8.62 -26.00 -33.42
N TYR A 364 -8.79 -26.53 -32.21
CA TYR A 364 -8.76 -27.97 -31.99
C TYR A 364 -9.80 -28.72 -32.86
N ILE A 365 -11.04 -28.23 -32.88
CA ILE A 365 -12.11 -28.83 -33.71
C ILE A 365 -11.79 -28.70 -35.19
N LEU A 366 -11.32 -27.55 -35.65
CA LEU A 366 -10.91 -27.34 -37.03
C LEU A 366 -9.84 -28.34 -37.47
N MET A 367 -8.82 -28.52 -36.62
CA MET A 367 -7.75 -29.47 -36.89
C MET A 367 -8.23 -30.92 -36.89
N GLN A 368 -9.14 -31.28 -36.00
CA GLN A 368 -9.76 -32.61 -36.00
C GLN A 368 -10.52 -32.91 -37.32
N LEU A 369 -11.30 -31.91 -37.77
CA LEU A 369 -12.10 -32.09 -39.00
C LEU A 369 -11.19 -32.19 -40.23
N ALA A 370 -10.18 -31.32 -40.30
CA ALA A 370 -9.21 -31.32 -41.40
C ALA A 370 -8.40 -32.63 -41.45
N LEU A 371 -7.94 -33.11 -40.29
CA LEU A 371 -7.25 -34.40 -40.20
C LEU A 371 -8.16 -35.56 -40.66
N ARG A 372 -9.44 -35.59 -40.26
CA ARG A 372 -10.42 -36.59 -40.66
C ARG A 372 -10.65 -36.57 -42.17
N GLU A 373 -10.84 -35.41 -42.73
CA GLU A 373 -11.04 -35.22 -44.16
C GLU A 373 -9.83 -35.73 -44.96
N PHE A 374 -8.63 -35.30 -44.52
CA PHE A 374 -7.39 -35.70 -45.16
C PHE A 374 -7.13 -37.21 -45.13
N VAL A 375 -7.23 -37.81 -43.97
CA VAL A 375 -7.02 -39.25 -43.77
C VAL A 375 -8.05 -40.11 -44.52
N GLY A 376 -9.31 -39.68 -44.53
CA GLY A 376 -10.38 -40.34 -45.23
C GLY A 376 -10.28 -40.34 -46.77
N ALA A 377 -9.48 -39.41 -47.32
CA ALA A 377 -9.22 -39.32 -48.76
C ALA A 377 -8.09 -40.25 -49.25
N LEU A 378 -7.23 -40.76 -48.34
CA LEU A 378 -6.03 -41.55 -48.64
C LEU A 378 -6.19 -43.03 -48.21
N THR A 379 -5.52 -43.94 -48.94
CA THR A 379 -5.37 -45.31 -48.50
C THR A 379 -4.29 -45.36 -47.40
N LEU A 380 -4.21 -46.48 -46.66
CA LEU A 380 -3.21 -46.62 -45.60
C LEU A 380 -1.78 -46.46 -46.14
N ASP A 381 -1.48 -47.07 -47.28
CA ASP A 381 -0.15 -47.03 -47.89
C ASP A 381 0.18 -45.59 -48.37
N GLU A 382 -0.76 -44.91 -49.01
CA GLU A 382 -0.60 -43.51 -49.36
C GLU A 382 -0.35 -42.60 -48.18
N LEU A 383 -1.05 -42.82 -47.06
CA LEU A 383 -0.88 -42.07 -45.82
C LEU A 383 0.49 -42.29 -45.20
N LEU A 384 0.96 -43.52 -45.17
CA LEU A 384 2.27 -43.86 -44.63
C LEU A 384 3.43 -43.24 -45.46
N VAL A 385 3.26 -43.19 -46.79
CA VAL A 385 4.22 -42.52 -47.68
C VAL A 385 4.18 -40.99 -47.51
N LYS A 386 3.02 -40.43 -47.39
CA LYS A 386 2.80 -38.95 -47.34
C LYS A 386 2.85 -38.37 -45.92
N LYS A 387 3.06 -39.16 -44.87
CA LYS A 387 2.98 -38.75 -43.47
C LYS A 387 3.69 -37.42 -43.14
N ASP A 388 4.85 -37.17 -43.80
CA ASP A 388 5.66 -35.98 -43.57
C ASP A 388 5.13 -34.72 -44.31
N SER A 389 4.26 -34.91 -45.34
CA SER A 389 3.63 -33.81 -46.07
C SER A 389 2.25 -33.43 -45.55
N VAL A 390 1.61 -34.31 -44.78
CA VAL A 390 0.25 -34.12 -44.23
C VAL A 390 0.08 -32.79 -43.55
N GLY A 391 1.04 -32.39 -42.70
CA GLY A 391 1.00 -31.14 -41.97
C GLY A 391 0.90 -29.91 -42.89
N LYS A 392 1.70 -29.90 -43.96
CA LYS A 392 1.71 -28.76 -44.90
C LYS A 392 0.40 -28.66 -45.70
N GLU A 393 -0.11 -29.80 -46.17
CA GLU A 393 -1.36 -29.86 -46.94
C GLU A 393 -2.58 -29.46 -46.07
N ILE A 394 -2.60 -29.83 -44.80
CA ILE A 394 -3.63 -29.42 -43.82
C ILE A 394 -3.52 -27.91 -43.58
N LEU A 395 -2.31 -27.37 -43.37
CA LEU A 395 -2.11 -25.94 -43.13
C LEU A 395 -2.54 -25.09 -44.32
N GLU A 396 -2.22 -25.49 -45.55
CA GLU A 396 -2.65 -24.81 -46.76
C GLU A 396 -4.18 -24.76 -46.92
N ASN A 397 -4.85 -25.88 -46.59
CA ASN A 397 -6.32 -25.94 -46.64
C ASN A 397 -7.01 -25.17 -45.48
N LEU A 398 -6.33 -24.96 -44.37
CA LEU A 398 -6.86 -24.30 -43.20
C LEU A 398 -6.49 -22.83 -43.07
N GLY A 399 -5.54 -22.32 -43.85
CA GLY A 399 -4.94 -21.00 -43.67
C GLY A 399 -5.98 -19.89 -43.38
N ASN A 400 -7.01 -19.76 -44.20
CA ASN A 400 -8.05 -18.76 -44.03
C ASN A 400 -8.89 -18.98 -42.75
N LYS A 401 -9.21 -20.23 -42.39
CA LYS A 401 -10.05 -20.54 -41.23
C LYS A 401 -9.31 -20.29 -39.91
N ALA A 402 -7.99 -20.46 -39.87
CA ALA A 402 -7.17 -20.12 -38.69
C ALA A 402 -7.05 -18.60 -38.54
N GLU A 403 -6.93 -17.86 -39.64
CA GLU A 403 -6.92 -16.40 -39.66
C GLU A 403 -8.26 -15.78 -39.20
N ASP A 404 -9.38 -16.45 -39.46
CA ASP A 404 -10.69 -16.04 -38.94
C ASP A 404 -10.79 -16.16 -37.43
N LEU A 405 -10.00 -17.05 -36.82
CA LEU A 405 -9.84 -17.15 -35.36
C LEU A 405 -8.81 -16.15 -34.82
N GLY A 406 -8.19 -15.33 -35.66
CA GLY A 406 -7.10 -14.43 -35.27
C GLY A 406 -5.77 -15.15 -35.03
N LEU A 407 -5.60 -16.36 -35.54
CA LEU A 407 -4.45 -17.23 -35.32
C LEU A 407 -3.63 -17.39 -36.60
N LYS A 408 -2.34 -17.54 -36.44
CA LYS A 408 -1.42 -17.96 -37.50
C LYS A 408 -0.85 -19.32 -37.15
N ALA A 409 -1.26 -20.36 -37.88
CA ALA A 409 -0.68 -21.66 -37.79
C ALA A 409 0.58 -21.71 -38.67
N SER A 410 1.69 -22.13 -38.11
CA SER A 410 3.01 -22.08 -38.78
C SER A 410 3.58 -23.47 -39.09
N ASP A 411 3.24 -24.45 -38.30
CA ASP A 411 3.71 -25.81 -38.43
C ASP A 411 2.66 -26.80 -37.93
N ALA A 412 2.52 -27.93 -38.60
CA ALA A 412 1.65 -29.01 -38.18
C ALA A 412 2.20 -30.33 -38.70
N GLY A 413 1.90 -31.41 -38.02
CA GLY A 413 2.37 -32.72 -38.45
C GLY A 413 1.78 -33.90 -37.67
N ILE A 414 1.91 -35.06 -38.28
CA ILE A 414 1.59 -36.34 -37.63
C ILE A 414 2.75 -36.64 -36.68
N ARG A 415 2.44 -36.85 -35.42
CA ARG A 415 3.41 -37.33 -34.44
C ARG A 415 3.54 -38.84 -34.49
N ASP A 416 2.42 -39.55 -34.41
CA ASP A 416 2.38 -40.98 -34.40
C ASP A 416 1.16 -41.50 -35.16
N VAL A 417 1.35 -42.64 -35.90
CA VAL A 417 0.26 -43.43 -36.49
C VAL A 417 0.26 -44.78 -35.77
N ILE A 418 -0.80 -45.07 -35.09
CA ILE A 418 -0.98 -46.30 -34.31
C ILE A 418 -2.03 -47.14 -35.01
N LEU A 419 -1.62 -48.31 -35.49
CA LEU A 419 -2.50 -49.31 -36.08
C LEU A 419 -3.19 -50.16 -34.99
N THR A 420 -4.39 -50.61 -35.25
CA THR A 420 -5.06 -51.59 -34.38
C THR A 420 -4.27 -52.91 -34.38
N GLY A 421 -4.43 -53.76 -33.33
CA GLY A 421 -3.65 -55.00 -33.21
C GLY A 421 -3.79 -55.92 -34.42
N GLU A 422 -5.01 -56.13 -34.90
CA GLU A 422 -5.32 -56.94 -36.08
C GLU A 422 -4.65 -56.39 -37.35
N MET A 423 -4.76 -55.09 -37.58
CA MET A 423 -4.19 -54.42 -38.73
C MET A 423 -2.64 -54.51 -38.74
N LYS A 424 -2.05 -54.38 -37.55
CA LYS A 424 -0.60 -54.54 -37.36
C LYS A 424 -0.12 -55.94 -37.70
N GLU A 425 -0.87 -56.98 -37.33
CA GLU A 425 -0.56 -58.35 -37.66
C GLU A 425 -0.65 -58.61 -39.18
N ILE A 426 -1.71 -58.12 -39.84
CA ILE A 426 -1.86 -58.24 -41.29
C ILE A 426 -0.71 -57.54 -42.01
N MET A 427 -0.36 -56.31 -41.64
CA MET A 427 0.76 -55.56 -42.25
C MET A 427 2.12 -56.28 -42.04
N ASN A 428 2.35 -56.86 -40.87
CA ASN A 428 3.54 -57.65 -40.59
C ASN A 428 3.61 -58.93 -41.49
N GLN A 429 2.49 -59.59 -41.70
CA GLN A 429 2.45 -60.75 -42.60
C GLN A 429 2.75 -60.38 -44.05
N VAL A 430 2.19 -59.26 -44.53
CA VAL A 430 2.46 -58.76 -45.89
C VAL A 430 3.96 -58.41 -46.01
N LEU A 431 4.52 -57.65 -45.02
CA LEU A 431 5.93 -57.29 -45.03
C LEU A 431 6.86 -58.49 -45.02
N ILE A 432 6.55 -59.50 -44.21
CA ILE A 432 7.29 -60.78 -44.19
C ILE A 432 7.24 -61.46 -45.54
N ALA A 433 6.06 -61.55 -46.20
CA ALA A 433 5.89 -62.13 -47.50
C ALA A 433 6.67 -61.41 -48.60
N GLU A 434 6.62 -60.07 -48.60
CA GLU A 434 7.44 -59.23 -49.53
C GLU A 434 8.93 -59.42 -49.34
N LYS A 435 9.40 -59.42 -48.07
CA LYS A 435 10.83 -59.60 -47.78
C LYS A 435 11.30 -61.03 -48.16
N LYS A 436 10.47 -62.02 -47.94
CA LYS A 436 10.75 -63.38 -48.42
C LYS A 436 10.82 -63.45 -49.94
N ALA A 437 9.89 -62.81 -50.66
CA ALA A 437 9.86 -62.78 -52.12
C ALA A 437 11.13 -62.05 -52.65
N GLN A 438 11.48 -60.90 -52.06
CA GLN A 438 12.72 -60.17 -52.41
C GLN A 438 14.00 -61.04 -52.16
N ALA A 439 14.10 -61.68 -50.97
CA ALA A 439 15.20 -62.57 -50.64
C ALA A 439 15.31 -63.73 -51.63
N ASN A 440 14.18 -64.38 -51.95
CA ASN A 440 14.17 -65.45 -52.97
C ASN A 440 14.57 -64.97 -54.36
N SER A 441 14.15 -63.78 -54.76
CA SER A 441 14.60 -63.19 -56.05
C SER A 441 16.10 -62.91 -56.07
N ILE A 442 16.66 -62.36 -54.97
CA ILE A 442 18.08 -62.15 -54.83
C ILE A 442 18.87 -63.51 -54.85
N MET A 443 18.39 -64.48 -54.05
CA MET A 443 19.04 -65.81 -54.04
C MET A 443 19.09 -66.45 -55.43
N ARG A 444 17.96 -66.46 -56.15
CA ARG A 444 17.92 -67.01 -57.52
C ARG A 444 18.85 -66.25 -58.45
N ARG A 445 18.96 -64.95 -58.34
CA ARG A 445 19.89 -64.15 -59.13
C ARG A 445 21.33 -64.49 -58.82
N GLU A 446 21.67 -64.63 -57.53
CA GLU A 446 23.02 -65.02 -57.10
C GLU A 446 23.34 -66.44 -57.46
N GLU A 447 22.41 -67.39 -57.34
CA GLU A 447 22.59 -68.79 -57.82
C GLU A 447 22.83 -68.81 -59.31
N THR A 448 22.04 -68.03 -60.11
CA THR A 448 22.26 -67.98 -61.55
C THR A 448 23.66 -67.38 -61.91
N ALA A 449 24.06 -66.32 -61.19
CA ALA A 449 25.32 -65.65 -61.37
C ALA A 449 26.49 -66.61 -60.98
N SER A 450 26.34 -67.30 -59.85
CA SER A 450 27.29 -68.32 -59.38
C SER A 450 27.41 -69.46 -60.38
N THR A 451 26.32 -70.02 -60.85
CA THR A 451 26.27 -71.08 -61.81
C THR A 451 26.96 -70.67 -63.14
N ARG A 452 26.71 -69.46 -63.64
CA ARG A 452 27.37 -68.88 -64.78
C ARG A 452 28.88 -68.73 -64.54
N SER A 453 29.28 -68.25 -63.40
CA SER A 453 30.68 -68.12 -62.97
C SER A 453 31.38 -69.49 -62.93
N LEU A 454 30.72 -70.48 -62.34
CA LEU A 454 31.25 -71.85 -62.31
C LEU A 454 31.34 -72.44 -63.73
N LEU A 455 30.35 -72.21 -64.60
CA LEU A 455 30.42 -72.64 -65.99
C LEU A 455 31.56 -72.03 -66.77
N ASN A 456 31.76 -70.74 -66.60
CA ASN A 456 32.90 -70.00 -67.22
C ASN A 456 34.26 -70.52 -66.67
N THR A 457 34.30 -70.72 -65.34
CA THR A 457 35.53 -71.34 -64.72
C THR A 457 35.80 -72.72 -65.22
N ALA A 458 34.76 -73.57 -65.39
CA ALA A 458 34.89 -74.91 -65.91
C ALA A 458 35.41 -74.93 -67.38
N LYS A 459 34.88 -74.02 -68.25
CA LYS A 459 35.38 -73.82 -69.61
C LYS A 459 36.88 -73.44 -69.66
N LEU A 460 37.27 -72.46 -68.80
CA LEU A 460 38.68 -72.05 -68.72
C LEU A 460 39.59 -73.15 -68.20
N MET A 461 39.10 -74.05 -67.38
CA MET A 461 39.82 -75.23 -66.90
C MET A 461 39.95 -76.33 -67.97
N GLU A 462 38.96 -76.49 -68.86
CA GLU A 462 38.98 -77.37 -69.99
C GLU A 462 40.05 -76.99 -71.03
N GLU A 463 40.30 -75.70 -71.20
CA GLU A 463 41.23 -75.12 -72.13
C GLU A 463 42.67 -75.00 -71.55
N ASN A 464 42.87 -75.13 -70.20
CA ASN A 464 44.20 -74.97 -69.56
C ASN A 464 44.44 -75.94 -68.41
N GLU A 465 45.21 -76.93 -68.62
CA GLU A 465 45.57 -78.01 -67.72
C GLU A 465 46.32 -77.53 -66.44
N VAL A 466 47.05 -76.41 -66.54
CA VAL A 466 47.72 -75.77 -65.39
C VAL A 466 46.73 -75.13 -64.45
N LEU A 467 45.67 -74.50 -64.95
CA LEU A 467 44.61 -73.91 -64.15
C LEU A 467 43.82 -74.97 -63.43
N TRP A 468 43.62 -76.15 -64.07
CA TRP A 468 42.95 -77.27 -63.42
C TRP A 468 43.74 -77.76 -62.20
N LYS A 469 45.05 -77.93 -62.32
CA LYS A 469 45.93 -78.36 -61.22
C LYS A 469 45.98 -77.29 -60.10
N LEU A 470 46.05 -76.03 -60.41
CA LEU A 470 45.97 -74.96 -59.39
C LEU A 470 44.63 -74.94 -58.60
N LYS A 471 43.49 -75.17 -59.26
CA LYS A 471 42.18 -75.24 -58.63
C LYS A 471 42.04 -76.54 -57.79
N GLU A 472 42.62 -77.64 -58.23
CA GLU A 472 42.70 -78.86 -57.46
C GLU A 472 43.49 -78.63 -56.16
N MET A 473 44.60 -77.91 -56.21
CA MET A 473 45.38 -77.53 -55.02
C MET A 473 44.60 -76.60 -54.09
N GLU A 474 43.89 -75.59 -54.58
CA GLU A 474 43.03 -74.67 -53.79
C GLU A 474 41.89 -75.44 -53.10
N TYR A 475 41.29 -76.44 -53.77
CA TYR A 475 40.29 -77.31 -53.16
C TYR A 475 40.92 -78.20 -52.07
N MET A 476 42.13 -78.73 -52.29
CA MET A 476 42.85 -79.49 -51.27
C MET A 476 43.18 -78.65 -50.05
N GLU A 477 43.63 -77.41 -50.24
CA GLU A 477 43.84 -76.44 -49.16
C GLU A 477 42.59 -76.14 -48.35
N LYS A 478 41.47 -75.88 -49.01
CA LYS A 478 40.17 -75.66 -48.34
C LYS A 478 39.66 -76.93 -47.61
N ILE A 479 39.98 -78.09 -48.08
CA ILE A 479 39.66 -79.34 -47.38
C ILE A 479 40.57 -79.50 -46.17
N ALA A 480 41.85 -79.22 -46.32
CA ALA A 480 42.85 -79.32 -45.25
C ALA A 480 42.54 -78.36 -44.11
N ASP A 481 42.07 -77.09 -44.43
CA ASP A 481 41.65 -76.07 -43.44
C ASP A 481 40.41 -76.52 -42.64
N LYS A 482 39.55 -77.36 -43.22
CA LYS A 482 38.32 -77.85 -42.52
C LYS A 482 38.52 -79.15 -41.74
N ILE A 483 39.65 -79.87 -41.98
CA ILE A 483 40.00 -81.13 -41.32
C ILE A 483 41.25 -80.95 -40.48
N GLY A 484 41.08 -80.90 -39.14
CA GLY A 484 42.18 -80.55 -38.21
C GLY A 484 43.42 -81.51 -38.24
N ASP A 485 43.24 -82.84 -38.47
CA ASP A 485 44.37 -83.81 -38.56
C ASP A 485 44.08 -84.85 -39.64
N ILE A 486 44.98 -84.97 -40.62
CA ILE A 486 44.98 -86.03 -41.65
C ILE A 486 46.18 -86.95 -41.45
N THR A 487 45.95 -88.16 -41.06
CA THR A 487 47.02 -89.15 -40.97
C THR A 487 47.09 -90.00 -42.29
N VAL A 488 48.13 -89.85 -43.12
CA VAL A 488 48.33 -90.57 -44.38
C VAL A 488 49.41 -91.64 -44.16
N SER A 489 49.06 -92.93 -44.26
CA SER A 489 49.97 -94.03 -44.14
C SER A 489 50.13 -94.78 -45.48
N GLY A 490 51.34 -94.75 -46.05
CA GLY A 490 51.64 -95.59 -47.24
C GLY A 490 52.30 -94.84 -48.40
N ASN A 491 53.03 -95.56 -49.26
CA ASN A 491 53.94 -95.06 -50.33
C ASN A 491 53.23 -94.81 -51.67
N SER A 492 51.94 -94.38 -51.63
CA SER A 492 51.20 -94.03 -52.83
C SER A 492 50.85 -92.56 -52.88
N ASN A 493 50.63 -92.03 -54.08
CA ASN A 493 50.43 -90.67 -54.41
C ASN A 493 49.30 -90.07 -53.52
N ILE A 494 49.59 -89.12 -52.63
CA ILE A 494 48.71 -88.51 -51.65
C ILE A 494 47.39 -87.99 -52.28
N LEU A 495 47.44 -87.54 -53.53
CA LEU A 495 46.30 -87.07 -54.30
C LEU A 495 45.30 -88.16 -54.65
N SER A 496 45.73 -89.41 -54.89
CA SER A 496 44.82 -90.55 -55.16
C SER A 496 44.15 -91.07 -53.92
N GLN A 497 44.78 -91.04 -52.75
CA GLN A 497 44.22 -91.46 -51.49
C GLN A 497 43.16 -90.44 -50.99
N LEU A 498 43.40 -89.14 -51.14
CA LEU A 498 42.42 -88.13 -50.83
C LEU A 498 41.22 -88.20 -51.78
N LYS A 499 41.36 -88.51 -53.04
CA LYS A 499 40.24 -88.71 -53.96
C LYS A 499 39.40 -89.96 -53.59
N GLU A 500 39.98 -91.04 -53.06
CA GLU A 500 39.19 -92.19 -52.60
C GLU A 500 38.41 -91.91 -51.30
N ILE A 501 38.90 -91.03 -50.39
CA ILE A 501 38.23 -90.67 -49.18
C ILE A 501 36.98 -89.77 -49.47
N PHE A 502 37.01 -88.97 -50.49
CA PHE A 502 35.98 -88.07 -50.89
C PHE A 502 35.06 -88.52 -52.03
N ALA A 503 35.31 -89.72 -52.59
CA ALA A 503 34.47 -90.32 -53.60
C ALA A 503 33.33 -91.23 -53.05
N LYS A 504 33.07 -91.17 -51.71
CA LYS A 504 31.94 -91.83 -51.05
C LYS A 504 30.93 -90.77 -50.69
#